data_aaf62b607f87c315a96054cb30afd949
#
_entry.id   aaf62b607f87c315a96054cb30afd949
#
_cell.length_a   1.000
_cell.length_b   1.000
_cell.length_c   1.000
_cell.angle_alpha   90.00
_cell.angle_beta   90.00
_cell.angle_gamma   90.00
#
_symmetry.space_group_name_H-M   'P 1'
#
loop_
_entity.id
_entity.type
_entity.pdbx_description
1 polymer ?
#
loop_
_entity_poly.entity_id
_entity_poly.type
_entity_poly.pdbx_seq_one_letter_code
_entity_poly.pdbx_strand_id
1 'polypeptide(L)'
;MGGASSHDIQDGILEPDDPDFEEKFQQLEQLGALFRVNHRSWWAEELPSEAEYLEARANMMRVHWNVDYIISHCCPSSIQDVFSGGMFKKDALTEFFDEVRQKCTFRYWFFGHYHSNMVIEKKYAMLYEQIIRLK
;
A
#
# COMPACT_ATOMS: atom_id res chain seq x y z
N MET A 1 9.39 2.47 5.28
CA MET A 1 8.69 3.17 4.21
C MET A 1 7.26 3.42 4.64
N GLY A 2 6.84 4.66 4.62
CA GLY A 2 5.46 5.08 4.79
C GLY A 2 4.83 5.36 3.43
N GLY A 3 3.55 5.57 3.40
CA GLY A 3 2.77 5.80 2.20
C GLY A 3 2.10 4.53 1.68
N ALA A 4 1.02 4.73 1.00
CA ALA A 4 0.31 3.73 0.21
C ALA A 4 -0.63 4.47 -0.72
N SER A 5 -0.75 4.02 -1.94
CA SER A 5 -1.85 4.47 -2.78
C SER A 5 -3.18 4.05 -2.16
N SER A 6 -4.14 4.95 -2.12
CA SER A 6 -5.47 4.61 -1.65
C SER A 6 -6.06 3.50 -2.52
N HIS A 7 -6.61 2.45 -1.91
CA HIS A 7 -7.34 1.42 -2.65
C HIS A 7 -8.70 1.90 -3.19
N ASP A 8 -9.15 3.10 -2.74
CA ASP A 8 -10.37 3.76 -3.22
C ASP A 8 -10.13 4.60 -4.48
N ILE A 9 -9.31 4.11 -5.40
CA ILE A 9 -9.03 4.75 -6.70
C ILE A 9 -9.33 3.83 -7.89
N GLN A 10 -10.22 2.87 -7.69
CA GLN A 10 -10.56 1.89 -8.75
C GLN A 10 -11.13 2.58 -10.00
N ASP A 11 -11.90 3.65 -9.80
CA ASP A 11 -12.50 4.45 -10.85
C ASP A 11 -11.65 5.67 -11.25
N GLY A 12 -10.46 5.78 -10.68
CA GLY A 12 -9.43 6.73 -11.11
C GLY A 12 -9.17 7.89 -10.17
N ILE A 13 -8.37 8.81 -10.68
CA ILE A 13 -8.00 10.07 -10.02
C ILE A 13 -8.39 11.18 -10.97
N LEU A 14 -9.18 12.13 -10.49
CA LEU A 14 -9.59 13.31 -11.23
C LEU A 14 -8.56 14.43 -11.07
N GLU A 15 -8.28 15.12 -12.17
CA GLU A 15 -7.45 16.32 -12.18
C GLU A 15 -8.33 17.56 -12.02
N PRO A 16 -8.09 18.42 -11.00
CA PRO A 16 -8.93 19.60 -10.74
C PRO A 16 -8.95 20.64 -11.86
N ASP A 17 -7.94 20.64 -12.73
CA ASP A 17 -7.78 21.53 -13.88
C ASP A 17 -8.30 20.92 -15.19
N ASP A 18 -8.84 19.70 -15.16
CA ASP A 18 -9.53 19.10 -16.32
C ASP A 18 -10.77 19.96 -16.67
N PRO A 19 -10.93 20.39 -17.94
CA PRO A 19 -12.09 21.18 -18.38
C PRO A 19 -13.44 20.52 -18.04
N ASP A 20 -13.48 19.19 -18.02
CA ASP A 20 -14.69 18.40 -17.74
C ASP A 20 -14.76 17.92 -16.28
N PHE A 21 -13.94 18.49 -15.37
CA PHE A 21 -13.82 18.03 -13.97
C PHE A 21 -15.18 17.95 -13.27
N GLU A 22 -15.99 19.01 -13.36
CA GLU A 22 -17.24 19.12 -12.63
C GLU A 22 -18.26 18.06 -13.10
N GLU A 23 -18.33 17.83 -14.41
CA GLU A 23 -19.20 16.81 -15.00
C GLU A 23 -18.76 15.40 -14.58
N LYS A 24 -17.47 15.08 -14.70
CA LYS A 24 -16.91 13.80 -14.29
C LYS A 24 -17.06 13.54 -12.80
N PHE A 25 -16.84 14.57 -11.97
CA PHE A 25 -17.00 14.49 -10.52
C PHE A 25 -18.45 14.12 -10.14
N GLN A 26 -19.43 14.86 -10.69
CA GLN A 26 -20.84 14.59 -10.43
C GLN A 26 -21.29 13.21 -10.92
N GLN A 27 -20.82 12.76 -12.09
CA GLN A 27 -21.11 11.43 -12.60
C GLN A 27 -20.59 10.33 -11.68
N LEU A 28 -19.33 10.42 -11.26
CA LEU A 28 -18.70 9.44 -10.36
C LEU A 28 -19.35 9.43 -8.97
N GLU A 29 -19.71 10.61 -8.45
CA GLU A 29 -20.43 10.72 -7.18
C GLU A 29 -21.81 10.05 -7.25
N GLN A 30 -22.59 10.29 -8.32
CA GLN A 30 -23.91 9.68 -8.52
C GLN A 30 -23.84 8.16 -8.67
N LEU A 31 -22.75 7.64 -9.24
CA LEU A 31 -22.51 6.20 -9.38
C LEU A 31 -21.99 5.55 -8.09
N GLY A 32 -21.67 6.33 -7.07
CA GLY A 32 -21.02 5.83 -5.86
C GLY A 32 -19.61 5.24 -6.15
N ALA A 33 -18.93 5.79 -7.14
CA ALA A 33 -17.64 5.32 -7.61
C ALA A 33 -16.51 5.55 -6.59
N LEU A 34 -15.49 4.71 -6.65
CA LEU A 34 -14.31 4.81 -5.81
C LEU A 34 -13.22 5.60 -6.55
N PHE A 35 -13.23 6.91 -6.37
CA PHE A 35 -12.29 7.84 -7.00
C PHE A 35 -11.68 8.81 -6.00
N ARG A 36 -10.59 9.45 -6.40
CA ARG A 36 -9.92 10.51 -5.66
C ARG A 36 -9.72 11.74 -6.54
N VAL A 37 -9.41 12.85 -5.92
CA VAL A 37 -9.11 14.11 -6.62
C VAL A 37 -7.67 14.50 -6.31
N ASN A 38 -6.87 14.71 -7.36
CA ASN A 38 -5.47 15.08 -7.24
C ASN A 38 -5.31 16.38 -6.42
N HIS A 39 -4.31 16.43 -5.54
CA HIS A 39 -4.03 17.50 -4.59
C HIS A 39 -5.20 17.92 -3.66
N ARG A 40 -6.27 17.09 -3.54
CA ARG A 40 -7.37 17.27 -2.58
C ARG A 40 -7.57 16.04 -1.70
N SER A 41 -7.58 14.85 -2.28
CA SER A 41 -7.77 13.58 -1.56
C SER A 41 -6.81 12.48 -2.02
N TRP A 42 -5.86 12.82 -2.87
CA TRP A 42 -4.77 11.98 -3.34
C TRP A 42 -3.56 12.83 -3.74
N TRP A 43 -2.37 12.32 -3.47
CA TRP A 43 -1.09 12.95 -3.81
C TRP A 43 -0.14 11.88 -4.35
N ALA A 44 0.52 12.17 -5.47
CA ALA A 44 1.50 11.26 -6.07
C ALA A 44 2.67 10.93 -5.11
N GLU A 45 2.99 11.87 -4.23
CA GLU A 45 4.04 11.78 -3.20
C GLU A 45 3.68 10.79 -2.07
N GLU A 46 2.46 10.26 -2.02
CA GLU A 46 2.10 9.15 -1.13
C GLU A 46 2.84 7.86 -1.51
N LEU A 47 3.27 7.75 -2.77
CA LEU A 47 4.12 6.66 -3.22
C LEU A 47 5.60 7.07 -3.20
N PRO A 48 6.51 6.15 -2.84
CA PRO A 48 7.94 6.42 -2.88
C PRO A 48 8.45 6.74 -4.29
N SER A 49 9.42 7.63 -4.35
CA SER A 49 10.20 7.90 -5.56
C SER A 49 11.16 6.76 -5.90
N GLU A 50 11.67 6.72 -7.13
CA GLU A 50 12.71 5.78 -7.54
C GLU A 50 13.98 5.86 -6.66
N ALA A 51 14.36 7.06 -6.23
CA ALA A 51 15.50 7.26 -5.34
C ALA A 51 15.28 6.58 -3.98
N GLU A 52 14.05 6.65 -3.43
CA GLU A 52 13.69 6.00 -2.17
C GLU A 52 13.65 4.48 -2.30
N TYR A 53 13.20 3.93 -3.43
CA TYR A 53 13.29 2.49 -3.69
C TYR A 53 14.75 2.02 -3.79
N LEU A 54 15.63 2.80 -4.43
CA LEU A 54 17.06 2.48 -4.50
C LEU A 54 17.71 2.52 -3.12
N GLU A 55 17.42 3.53 -2.31
CA GLU A 55 17.90 3.62 -0.93
C GLU A 55 17.38 2.46 -0.07
N ALA A 56 16.11 2.11 -0.19
CA ALA A 56 15.53 0.98 0.53
C ALA A 56 16.26 -0.34 0.18
N ARG A 57 16.52 -0.59 -1.13
CA ARG A 57 17.30 -1.76 -1.56
C ARG A 57 18.73 -1.74 -1.00
N ALA A 58 19.39 -0.58 -1.02
CA ALA A 58 20.74 -0.45 -0.45
C ALA A 58 20.75 -0.74 1.06
N ASN A 59 19.75 -0.26 1.79
CA ASN A 59 19.59 -0.53 3.22
C ASN A 59 19.35 -2.02 3.49
N MET A 60 18.51 -2.68 2.69
CA MET A 60 18.27 -4.12 2.81
C MET A 60 19.54 -4.95 2.51
N MET A 61 20.35 -4.53 1.51
CA MET A 61 21.63 -5.17 1.21
C MET A 61 22.63 -5.04 2.37
N ARG A 62 22.67 -3.90 3.07
CA ARG A 62 23.55 -3.70 4.24
C ARG A 62 23.30 -4.70 5.36
N VAL A 63 22.05 -5.14 5.52
CA VAL A 63 21.64 -6.15 6.51
C VAL A 63 21.52 -7.55 5.89
N HIS A 64 22.09 -7.75 4.70
CA HIS A 64 22.04 -9.02 3.97
C HIS A 64 20.63 -9.58 3.80
N TRP A 65 19.64 -8.71 3.62
CA TRP A 65 18.21 -9.05 3.52
C TRP A 65 17.73 -9.89 4.72
N ASN A 66 18.23 -9.63 5.91
CA ASN A 66 17.87 -10.35 7.12
C ASN A 66 17.50 -9.37 8.25
N VAL A 67 16.25 -9.42 8.68
CA VAL A 67 15.70 -8.56 9.75
C VAL A 67 14.75 -9.37 10.62
N ASP A 68 14.52 -8.96 11.87
CA ASP A 68 13.55 -9.64 12.72
C ASP A 68 12.11 -9.29 12.32
N TYR A 69 11.86 -8.01 12.07
CA TYR A 69 10.51 -7.50 11.81
C TYR A 69 10.51 -6.53 10.64
N ILE A 70 9.45 -6.59 9.84
CA ILE A 70 9.13 -5.57 8.84
C ILE A 70 7.87 -4.85 9.31
N ILE A 71 7.90 -3.52 9.26
CA ILE A 71 6.74 -2.67 9.54
C ILE A 71 6.56 -1.74 8.35
N SER A 72 5.39 -1.79 7.75
CA SER A 72 5.03 -0.94 6.61
C SER A 72 3.60 -0.44 6.74
N HIS A 73 3.20 0.54 5.93
CA HIS A 73 1.83 1.00 5.94
C HIS A 73 0.90 -0.02 5.25
N CYS A 74 1.25 -0.48 4.05
CA CYS A 74 0.54 -1.54 3.32
C CYS A 74 1.38 -2.82 3.22
N CYS A 75 0.87 -3.87 2.60
CA CYS A 75 1.50 -5.18 2.46
C CYS A 75 1.97 -5.47 1.03
N PRO A 76 2.75 -6.55 0.82
CA PRO A 76 3.05 -7.07 -0.52
C PRO A 76 1.79 -7.35 -1.34
N SER A 77 1.84 -7.14 -2.67
CA SER A 77 0.70 -7.36 -3.57
C SER A 77 0.19 -8.80 -3.52
N SER A 78 1.06 -9.78 -3.39
CA SER A 78 0.66 -11.18 -3.24
C SER A 78 -0.09 -11.47 -1.94
N ILE A 79 0.25 -10.79 -0.85
CA ILE A 79 -0.48 -10.90 0.43
C ILE A 79 -1.82 -10.16 0.34
N GLN A 80 -1.85 -9.00 -0.34
CA GLN A 80 -3.07 -8.27 -0.65
C GLN A 80 -4.08 -9.15 -1.40
N ASP A 81 -3.63 -9.89 -2.42
CA ASP A 81 -4.46 -10.82 -3.18
C ASP A 81 -5.08 -11.93 -2.31
N VAL A 82 -4.35 -12.43 -1.31
CA VAL A 82 -4.83 -13.51 -0.42
C VAL A 82 -6.09 -13.11 0.35
N PHE A 83 -6.15 -11.91 0.91
CA PHE A 83 -7.31 -11.51 1.71
C PHE A 83 -8.36 -10.73 0.93
N SER A 84 -8.00 -10.10 -0.19
CA SER A 84 -8.94 -9.33 -1.02
C SER A 84 -9.56 -10.13 -2.17
N GLY A 85 -9.02 -11.32 -2.48
CA GLY A 85 -9.43 -12.06 -3.66
C GLY A 85 -9.06 -11.37 -4.98
N GLY A 86 -8.03 -10.52 -4.97
CA GLY A 86 -7.56 -9.77 -6.12
C GLY A 86 -8.37 -8.49 -6.42
N MET A 87 -9.21 -8.03 -5.50
CA MET A 87 -10.03 -6.82 -5.68
C MET A 87 -9.21 -5.53 -5.66
N PHE A 88 -8.09 -5.52 -4.93
CA PHE A 88 -7.29 -4.30 -4.81
C PHE A 88 -6.25 -4.17 -5.93
N LYS A 89 -6.12 -2.97 -6.44
CA LYS A 89 -5.17 -2.65 -7.49
C LYS A 89 -3.74 -2.71 -6.95
N LYS A 90 -2.85 -3.33 -7.72
CA LYS A 90 -1.41 -3.35 -7.41
C LYS A 90 -0.78 -2.04 -7.85
N ASP A 91 0.22 -1.62 -7.12
CA ASP A 91 1.04 -0.46 -7.43
C ASP A 91 2.54 -0.76 -7.25
N ALA A 92 3.38 0.20 -7.61
CA ALA A 92 4.84 0.04 -7.53
C ALA A 92 5.32 -0.26 -6.10
N LEU A 93 4.64 0.26 -5.06
CA LEU A 93 5.02 0.02 -3.67
C LEU A 93 4.68 -1.41 -3.23
N THR A 94 3.47 -1.88 -3.53
CA THR A 94 3.04 -3.24 -3.17
C THR A 94 3.83 -4.31 -3.94
N GLU A 95 4.24 -4.02 -5.18
CA GLU A 95 5.14 -4.88 -5.96
C GLU A 95 6.59 -4.85 -5.44
N PHE A 96 7.10 -3.68 -5.02
CA PHE A 96 8.38 -3.59 -4.33
C PHE A 96 8.37 -4.41 -3.03
N PHE A 97 7.29 -4.41 -2.29
CA PHE A 97 7.16 -5.26 -1.10
C PHE A 97 7.15 -6.76 -1.43
N ASP A 98 6.67 -7.17 -2.60
CA ASP A 98 6.85 -8.55 -3.06
C ASP A 98 8.31 -8.89 -3.36
N GLU A 99 9.09 -7.96 -3.90
CA GLU A 99 10.54 -8.13 -4.03
C GLU A 99 11.18 -8.34 -2.65
N VAL A 100 10.82 -7.51 -1.67
CA VAL A 100 11.31 -7.65 -0.28
C VAL A 100 10.89 -8.99 0.31
N ARG A 101 9.64 -9.40 0.14
CA ARG A 101 9.10 -10.69 0.61
C ARG A 101 9.91 -11.88 0.07
N GLN A 102 10.28 -11.84 -1.20
CA GLN A 102 11.01 -12.93 -1.86
C GLN A 102 12.49 -13.02 -1.44
N LYS A 103 13.13 -11.88 -1.18
CA LYS A 103 14.56 -11.80 -0.88
C LYS A 103 14.87 -11.81 0.61
N CYS A 104 13.96 -11.31 1.43
CA CYS A 104 14.22 -11.04 2.84
C CYS A 104 13.84 -12.21 3.75
N THR A 105 14.74 -12.52 4.68
CA THR A 105 14.43 -13.38 5.83
C THR A 105 13.94 -12.49 6.96
N PHE A 106 12.74 -12.78 7.50
CA PHE A 106 12.14 -12.05 8.60
C PHE A 106 11.23 -12.97 9.43
N ARG A 107 10.93 -12.59 10.67
CA ARG A 107 10.04 -13.32 11.58
C ARG A 107 8.57 -12.95 11.35
N TYR A 108 8.28 -11.64 11.39
CA TYR A 108 6.93 -11.12 11.19
C TYR A 108 6.94 -9.85 10.35
N TRP A 109 5.88 -9.66 9.56
CA TRP A 109 5.59 -8.45 8.83
C TRP A 109 4.29 -7.85 9.35
N PHE A 110 4.35 -6.61 9.86
CA PHE A 110 3.22 -5.87 10.38
C PHE A 110 2.83 -4.75 9.44
N PHE A 111 1.55 -4.60 9.18
CA PHE A 111 1.04 -3.56 8.31
C PHE A 111 -0.37 -3.15 8.72
N GLY A 112 -0.82 -1.95 8.28
CA GLY A 112 -2.15 -1.38 8.51
C GLY A 112 -2.92 -1.22 7.21
N HIS A 113 -3.36 0.01 6.94
CA HIS A 113 -3.99 0.48 5.71
C HIS A 113 -5.43 -0.05 5.47
N TYR A 114 -5.69 -1.32 5.63
CA TYR A 114 -6.95 -1.99 5.25
C TYR A 114 -8.01 -1.99 6.36
N HIS A 115 -7.80 -1.26 7.44
CA HIS A 115 -8.73 -1.06 8.56
C HIS A 115 -9.33 -2.36 9.10
N SER A 116 -8.52 -3.40 9.21
CA SER A 116 -8.92 -4.71 9.74
C SER A 116 -7.81 -5.34 10.56
N ASN A 117 -8.16 -6.35 11.36
CA ASN A 117 -7.23 -7.15 12.14
C ASN A 117 -7.24 -8.58 11.60
N MET A 118 -6.11 -9.03 11.04
CA MET A 118 -6.00 -10.37 10.45
C MET A 118 -4.56 -10.88 10.52
N VAL A 119 -4.39 -12.18 10.68
CA VAL A 119 -3.09 -12.86 10.54
C VAL A 119 -3.14 -13.75 9.31
N ILE A 120 -2.22 -13.53 8.38
CA ILE A 120 -2.12 -14.23 7.11
C ILE A 120 -0.83 -15.06 7.13
N GLU A 121 -0.90 -16.33 6.69
CA GLU A 121 0.24 -17.26 6.65
C GLU A 121 1.03 -17.37 7.98
N LYS A 122 0.41 -17.05 9.12
CA LYS A 122 1.03 -17.02 10.47
C LYS A 122 2.25 -16.08 10.60
N LYS A 123 2.51 -15.24 9.61
CA LYS A 123 3.72 -14.41 9.47
C LYS A 123 3.40 -12.95 9.17
N TYR A 124 2.27 -12.68 8.55
CA TYR A 124 1.82 -11.34 8.18
C TYR A 124 0.66 -10.93 9.09
N ALA A 125 0.81 -9.83 9.82
CA ALA A 125 -0.19 -9.32 10.74
C ALA A 125 -0.70 -7.96 10.28
N MET A 126 -1.93 -7.95 9.80
CA MET A 126 -2.70 -6.74 9.54
C MET A 126 -3.23 -6.22 10.88
N LEU A 127 -2.96 -4.96 11.19
CA LEU A 127 -3.31 -4.33 12.46
C LEU A 127 -4.12 -3.05 12.22
N TYR A 128 -5.17 -2.88 12.98
CA TYR A 128 -6.00 -1.67 13.00
C TYR A 128 -6.13 -1.11 14.42
N GLU A 129 -6.78 -1.84 15.32
CA GLU A 129 -7.06 -1.40 16.69
C GLU A 129 -6.27 -2.17 17.75
N GLN A 130 -5.47 -3.15 17.34
CA GLN A 130 -4.77 -4.04 18.24
C GLN A 130 -3.40 -3.49 18.62
N ILE A 131 -3.05 -3.67 19.90
CA ILE A 131 -1.70 -3.49 20.41
C ILE A 131 -1.10 -4.87 20.63
N ILE A 132 0.04 -5.14 19.99
CA ILE A 132 0.74 -6.41 20.11
C ILE A 132 2.12 -6.19 20.76
N ARG A 133 2.53 -7.16 21.55
CA ARG A 133 3.87 -7.16 22.16
C ARG A 133 4.84 -7.98 21.30
N LEU A 134 5.89 -7.34 20.84
CA LEU A 134 7.02 -8.03 20.19
C LEU A 134 7.92 -8.65 21.26
N LYS A 135 8.40 -9.89 21.03
CA LYS A 135 9.31 -10.63 21.89
C LYS A 135 10.57 -11.02 21.13
#